data_de075c5e5e27b2cb47f8021dd0c2f2d6
#
_entry.id   de075c5e5e27b2cb47f8021dd0c2f2d6
#
_cell.length_a   1.000
_cell.length_b   1.000
_cell.length_c   1.000
_cell.angle_alpha   90.00
_cell.angle_beta   90.00
_cell.angle_gamma   90.00
#
_symmetry.space_group_name_H-M   'P 1'
#
loop_
_entity.id
_entity.type
_entity.pdbx_description
1 polymer ?
#
loop_
_entity_poly.entity_id
_entity_poly.type
_entity_poly.pdbx_seq_one_letter_code
_entity_poly.pdbx_strand_id
1 'polypeptide(L)'
;MPFLKEFIINEKTKIKLWKVMIGELSPKELNNEEKKLFKLKKSNVLKEQFLATRKILELENSDYIITYDLDGKPSLNSEFNISISHSHEIAAIAISNNCKIGLDVQLKEKKIFNIQHKFLNKSEILNIEGNPSIDVLTMIWTSKESIYKAIGLKGISFSKNIKIDKVTEKDKTGKGYYINGMEKVKFDLKFFYLDEYIVCYAHQNL
;
A
#
# COMPACT_ATOMS: atom_id res chain seq x y z
N MET A 1 10.19 7.92 19.82
CA MET A 1 9.26 8.50 18.85
C MET A 1 9.00 7.47 17.78
N PRO A 2 7.75 7.17 17.48
CA PRO A 2 7.36 6.06 16.61
C PRO A 2 7.37 6.39 15.12
N PHE A 3 7.59 7.65 14.70
CA PHE A 3 7.88 7.96 13.31
C PHE A 3 9.13 7.19 12.88
N LEU A 4 8.92 6.23 11.96
CA LEU A 4 9.93 5.25 11.66
C LEU A 4 10.83 5.67 10.51
N LYS A 5 10.23 6.10 9.40
CA LYS A 5 10.99 6.40 8.19
C LYS A 5 10.19 7.20 7.16
N GLU A 6 10.91 8.02 6.41
CA GLU A 6 10.41 8.70 5.21
C GLU A 6 11.25 8.27 4.01
N PHE A 7 10.58 8.01 2.87
CA PHE A 7 11.23 7.84 1.58
C PHE A 7 10.73 8.95 0.65
N ILE A 8 11.65 9.74 0.16
CA ILE A 8 11.37 10.75 -0.87
C ILE A 8 11.55 10.08 -2.23
N ILE A 9 10.47 9.95 -2.99
CA ILE A 9 10.48 9.36 -4.32
C ILE A 9 10.94 10.40 -5.35
N ASN A 10 10.41 11.61 -5.21
CA ASN A 10 10.75 12.83 -5.93
C ASN A 10 10.19 14.04 -5.14
N GLU A 11 10.37 15.25 -5.65
CA GLU A 11 9.91 16.50 -5.01
C GLU A 11 8.40 16.51 -4.68
N LYS A 12 7.61 15.70 -5.37
CA LYS A 12 6.14 15.69 -5.32
C LYS A 12 5.56 14.42 -4.73
N THR A 13 6.39 13.48 -4.31
CA THR A 13 5.95 12.16 -3.83
C THR A 13 6.77 11.71 -2.64
N LYS A 14 6.07 11.45 -1.54
CA LYS A 14 6.66 10.99 -0.28
C LYS A 14 5.92 9.76 0.23
N ILE A 15 6.67 8.87 0.88
CA ILE A 15 6.14 7.71 1.62
C ILE A 15 6.59 7.85 3.05
N LYS A 16 5.66 7.79 3.99
CA LYS A 16 5.94 7.86 5.43
C LYS A 16 5.43 6.63 6.14
N LEU A 17 6.26 6.11 7.04
CA LEU A 17 5.96 4.92 7.83
C LEU A 17 5.99 5.26 9.32
N TRP A 18 5.08 4.62 10.06
CA TRP A 18 4.94 4.74 11.51
C TRP A 18 4.98 3.37 12.15
N LYS A 19 5.78 3.22 13.21
CA LYS A 19 5.74 2.02 14.04
C LYS A 19 4.61 2.17 15.05
N VAL A 20 3.63 1.29 14.94
CA VAL A 20 2.43 1.29 15.78
C VAL A 20 2.74 0.67 17.13
N MET A 21 2.48 1.41 18.19
CA MET A 21 2.54 0.93 19.58
C MET A 21 1.18 1.12 20.24
N ILE A 22 0.63 0.05 20.83
CA ILE A 22 -0.71 0.10 21.42
C ILE A 22 -0.73 1.06 22.61
N GLY A 23 -1.71 1.99 22.58
CA GLY A 23 -1.93 2.99 23.65
C GLY A 23 -1.05 4.22 23.54
N GLU A 24 -0.29 4.39 22.46
CA GLU A 24 0.57 5.56 22.26
C GLU A 24 -0.20 6.79 21.78
N LEU A 25 -1.13 6.59 20.83
CA LEU A 25 -1.85 7.69 20.21
C LEU A 25 -3.24 7.87 20.84
N SER A 26 -3.65 9.13 20.96
CA SER A 26 -4.96 9.48 21.53
C SER A 26 -5.99 9.70 20.43
N PRO A 27 -7.23 9.16 20.57
CA PRO A 27 -8.31 9.47 19.66
C PRO A 27 -8.98 10.83 19.91
N LYS A 28 -8.48 11.63 20.84
CA LYS A 28 -9.11 12.93 21.23
C LYS A 28 -9.12 13.92 20.07
N GLU A 29 -8.08 13.92 19.26
CA GLU A 29 -7.87 14.84 18.12
C GLU A 29 -8.68 14.48 16.87
N LEU A 30 -9.31 13.29 16.86
CA LEU A 30 -10.15 12.86 15.74
C LEU A 30 -11.38 13.74 15.61
N ASN A 31 -11.74 14.10 14.37
CA ASN A 31 -13.03 14.75 14.09
C ASN A 31 -14.20 13.77 14.25
N ASN A 32 -15.43 14.26 14.10
CA ASN A 32 -16.64 13.46 14.36
C ASN A 32 -16.79 12.26 13.41
N GLU A 33 -16.45 12.40 12.14
CA GLU A 33 -16.51 11.30 11.16
C GLU A 33 -15.41 10.26 11.43
N GLU A 34 -14.21 10.71 11.74
CA GLU A 34 -13.12 9.83 12.11
C GLU A 34 -13.39 9.05 13.40
N LYS A 35 -14.04 9.69 14.39
CA LYS A 35 -14.48 8.99 15.60
C LYS A 35 -15.46 7.86 15.31
N LYS A 36 -16.38 8.04 14.34
CA LYS A 36 -17.27 6.96 13.88
C LYS A 36 -16.47 5.81 13.27
N LEU A 37 -15.55 6.11 12.34
CA LEU A 37 -14.70 5.11 11.69
C LEU A 37 -13.80 4.39 12.68
N PHE A 38 -13.23 5.10 13.64
CA PHE A 38 -12.41 4.54 14.72
C PHE A 38 -13.16 3.53 15.57
N LYS A 39 -14.41 3.83 15.94
CA LYS A 39 -15.28 2.92 16.71
C LYS A 39 -15.57 1.61 15.97
N LEU A 40 -15.57 1.60 14.64
CA LEU A 40 -15.79 0.41 13.83
C LEU A 40 -14.56 -0.50 13.77
N LYS A 41 -13.37 -0.07 14.23
CA LYS A 41 -12.17 -0.89 14.25
C LYS A 41 -12.25 -1.97 15.33
N LYS A 42 -12.14 -3.24 14.91
CA LYS A 42 -12.41 -4.41 15.74
C LYS A 42 -11.30 -4.76 16.74
N SER A 43 -10.06 -4.32 16.51
CA SER A 43 -8.92 -4.62 17.38
C SER A 43 -8.15 -3.37 17.77
N ASN A 44 -7.41 -3.45 18.88
CA ASN A 44 -6.54 -2.35 19.31
C ASN A 44 -5.47 -2.03 18.27
N VAL A 45 -4.91 -3.05 17.61
CA VAL A 45 -3.93 -2.83 16.52
C VAL A 45 -4.54 -2.02 15.38
N LEU A 46 -5.74 -2.38 14.91
CA LEU A 46 -6.44 -1.62 13.85
C LEU A 46 -6.79 -0.19 14.28
N LYS A 47 -7.08 0.02 15.56
CA LYS A 47 -7.30 1.36 16.12
C LYS A 47 -6.04 2.20 16.10
N GLU A 48 -4.92 1.65 16.55
CA GLU A 48 -3.64 2.35 16.53
C GLU A 48 -3.13 2.61 15.10
N GLN A 49 -3.27 1.64 14.20
CA GLN A 49 -2.96 1.84 12.76
C GLN A 49 -3.77 2.99 12.17
N PHE A 50 -5.06 3.08 12.54
CA PHE A 50 -5.92 4.18 12.13
C PHE A 50 -5.43 5.53 12.67
N LEU A 51 -5.06 5.61 13.94
CA LEU A 51 -4.51 6.82 14.57
C LEU A 51 -3.16 7.20 13.96
N ALA A 52 -2.30 6.22 13.73
CA ALA A 52 -0.97 6.43 13.16
C ALA A 52 -1.05 7.09 11.77
N THR A 53 -1.98 6.65 10.91
CA THR A 53 -2.16 7.30 9.59
C THR A 53 -2.59 8.75 9.69
N ARG A 54 -3.42 9.13 10.69
CA ARG A 54 -3.81 10.52 10.95
C ARG A 54 -2.64 11.32 11.47
N LYS A 55 -1.86 10.75 12.38
CA LYS A 55 -0.68 11.42 12.92
C LYS A 55 0.39 11.68 11.86
N ILE A 56 0.60 10.74 10.95
CA ILE A 56 1.51 10.97 9.81
C ILE A 56 1.02 12.14 8.95
N LEU A 57 -0.28 12.23 8.67
CA LEU A 57 -0.84 13.33 7.87
C LEU A 57 -0.76 14.67 8.57
N GLU A 58 -1.08 14.71 9.85
CA GLU A 58 -0.93 15.92 10.68
C GLU A 58 0.51 16.46 10.66
N LEU A 59 1.50 15.56 10.73
CA LEU A 59 2.92 15.93 10.62
C LEU A 59 3.34 16.40 9.22
N GLU A 60 2.62 16.01 8.17
CA GLU A 60 2.86 16.50 6.81
C GLU A 60 2.19 17.86 6.59
N ASN A 61 0.93 17.95 6.93
CA ASN A 61 0.13 19.19 6.91
C ASN A 61 -1.12 19.00 7.78
N SER A 62 -1.26 19.83 8.82
CA SER A 62 -2.40 19.78 9.76
C SER A 62 -3.76 20.02 9.10
N ASP A 63 -3.80 20.64 7.93
CA ASP A 63 -5.04 20.94 7.21
C ASP A 63 -5.53 19.77 6.34
N TYR A 64 -4.75 18.69 6.23
CA TYR A 64 -5.16 17.52 5.47
C TYR A 64 -6.26 16.74 6.18
N ILE A 65 -7.36 16.50 5.47
CA ILE A 65 -8.50 15.71 5.91
C ILE A 65 -8.67 14.52 4.96
N ILE A 66 -8.71 13.31 5.53
CA ILE A 66 -9.01 12.10 4.77
C ILE A 66 -10.52 11.93 4.68
N THR A 67 -11.02 11.76 3.47
CA THR A 67 -12.37 11.29 3.18
C THR A 67 -12.30 9.91 2.50
N TYR A 68 -13.40 9.19 2.49
CA TYR A 68 -13.49 7.88 1.84
C TYR A 68 -14.69 7.87 0.90
N ASP A 69 -14.52 7.37 -0.30
CA ASP A 69 -15.63 7.11 -1.21
C ASP A 69 -16.46 5.88 -0.76
N LEU A 70 -17.52 5.57 -1.50
CA LEU A 70 -18.40 4.42 -1.23
C LEU A 70 -17.65 3.07 -1.30
N ASP A 71 -16.53 3.03 -2.00
CA ASP A 71 -15.68 1.86 -2.16
C ASP A 71 -14.58 1.75 -1.09
N GLY A 72 -14.47 2.77 -0.23
CA GLY A 72 -13.50 2.83 0.84
C GLY A 72 -12.12 3.33 0.38
N LYS A 73 -12.01 3.89 -0.82
CA LYS A 73 -10.77 4.50 -1.31
C LYS A 73 -10.57 5.85 -0.60
N PRO A 74 -9.39 6.08 -0.01
CA PRO A 74 -9.08 7.36 0.64
C PRO A 74 -8.81 8.45 -0.40
N SER A 75 -9.23 9.67 -0.08
CA SER A 75 -8.88 10.91 -0.77
C SER A 75 -8.58 12.01 0.25
N LEU A 76 -7.82 13.00 -0.17
CA LEU A 76 -7.55 14.21 0.62
C LEU A 76 -8.41 15.36 0.14
N ASN A 77 -8.63 16.33 1.04
CA ASN A 77 -9.26 17.63 0.74
C ASN A 77 -8.32 18.55 -0.07
N SER A 78 -7.51 17.99 -0.95
CA SER A 78 -6.51 18.67 -1.76
C SER A 78 -6.37 17.98 -3.11
N GLU A 79 -5.52 18.52 -4.00
CA GLU A 79 -5.18 17.91 -5.29
C GLU A 79 -4.26 16.68 -5.18
N PHE A 80 -3.76 16.39 -3.97
CA PHE A 80 -2.85 15.26 -3.76
C PHE A 80 -3.60 13.93 -3.72
N ASN A 81 -3.05 12.95 -4.42
CA ASN A 81 -3.44 11.55 -4.27
C ASN A 81 -2.84 10.96 -3.00
N ILE A 82 -3.62 10.14 -2.31
CA ILE A 82 -3.17 9.41 -1.13
C ILE A 82 -3.38 7.91 -1.31
N SER A 83 -2.45 7.11 -0.79
CA SER A 83 -2.63 5.68 -0.61
C SER A 83 -2.20 5.27 0.79
N ILE A 84 -3.00 4.43 1.44
CA ILE A 84 -2.81 4.00 2.83
C ILE A 84 -2.61 2.49 2.86
N SER A 85 -1.65 2.03 3.66
CA SER A 85 -1.47 0.62 3.96
C SER A 85 -1.05 0.41 5.41
N HIS A 86 -1.30 -0.78 5.91
CA HIS A 86 -0.83 -1.21 7.22
C HIS A 86 -0.65 -2.72 7.26
N SER A 87 0.36 -3.17 7.99
CA SER A 87 0.63 -4.58 8.24
C SER A 87 1.23 -4.73 9.63
N HIS A 88 0.60 -5.53 10.49
CA HIS A 88 1.03 -5.76 11.88
C HIS A 88 1.29 -4.42 12.62
N GLU A 89 2.53 -4.14 12.97
CA GLU A 89 2.94 -2.93 13.70
C GLU A 89 3.39 -1.78 12.80
N ILE A 90 3.15 -1.84 11.50
CA ILE A 90 3.50 -0.76 10.57
C ILE A 90 2.23 -0.16 9.96
N ALA A 91 2.12 1.16 10.03
CA ALA A 91 1.20 1.96 9.24
C ALA A 91 2.01 2.81 8.25
N ALA A 92 1.50 2.97 7.03
CA ALA A 92 2.18 3.68 5.97
C ALA A 92 1.21 4.51 5.13
N ILE A 93 1.66 5.67 4.69
CA ILE A 93 0.98 6.49 3.69
C ILE A 93 1.94 6.88 2.56
N ALA A 94 1.39 7.00 1.36
CA ALA A 94 2.03 7.67 0.24
C ALA A 94 1.17 8.86 -0.18
N ILE A 95 1.82 10.00 -0.45
CA ILE A 95 1.19 11.23 -0.93
C ILE A 95 1.89 11.65 -2.22
N SER A 96 1.11 11.98 -3.25
CA SER A 96 1.65 12.43 -4.54
C SER A 96 0.66 13.36 -5.23
N ASN A 97 1.17 14.40 -5.89
CA ASN A 97 0.35 15.29 -6.70
C ASN A 97 0.43 15.01 -8.22
N ASN A 98 1.13 13.96 -8.65
CA ASN A 98 1.43 13.75 -10.08
C ASN A 98 0.55 12.73 -10.78
N CYS A 99 0.19 11.62 -10.13
CA CYS A 99 -0.43 10.46 -10.80
C CYS A 99 -1.19 9.60 -9.82
N LYS A 100 -1.95 8.64 -10.35
CA LYS A 100 -2.54 7.58 -9.53
C LYS A 100 -1.44 6.76 -8.88
N ILE A 101 -1.53 6.63 -7.57
CA ILE A 101 -0.56 5.92 -6.75
C ILE A 101 -1.22 4.83 -5.93
N GLY A 102 -0.45 3.82 -5.60
CA GLY A 102 -0.82 2.80 -4.64
C GLY A 102 0.37 2.44 -3.76
N LEU A 103 0.09 2.16 -2.51
CA LEU A 103 1.06 1.75 -1.50
C LEU A 103 0.60 0.48 -0.83
N ASP A 104 1.49 -0.49 -0.69
CA ASP A 104 1.26 -1.63 0.18
C ASP A 104 2.49 -1.92 1.03
N VAL A 105 2.24 -2.36 2.27
CA VAL A 105 3.26 -2.84 3.20
C VAL A 105 2.87 -4.23 3.69
N GLN A 106 3.82 -5.16 3.67
CA GLN A 106 3.59 -6.55 4.04
C GLN A 106 4.75 -7.11 4.85
N LEU A 107 4.42 -7.77 5.97
CA LEU A 107 5.36 -8.61 6.67
C LEU A 107 5.63 -9.87 5.84
N LYS A 108 6.91 -10.28 5.73
CA LYS A 108 7.28 -11.55 5.10
C LYS A 108 6.84 -12.72 5.99
N GLU A 109 5.86 -13.48 5.55
CA GLU A 109 5.30 -14.59 6.30
C GLU A 109 5.18 -15.85 5.42
N LYS A 110 5.52 -17.00 5.98
CA LYS A 110 5.42 -18.29 5.26
C LYS A 110 4.01 -18.59 4.73
N LYS A 111 2.97 -17.98 5.31
CA LYS A 111 1.59 -18.13 4.81
C LYS A 111 1.42 -17.69 3.34
N ILE A 112 2.33 -16.87 2.79
CA ILE A 112 2.29 -16.44 1.39
C ILE A 112 2.34 -17.62 0.42
N PHE A 113 3.06 -18.69 0.75
CA PHE A 113 3.11 -19.92 -0.04
C PHE A 113 1.75 -20.60 -0.15
N ASN A 114 0.93 -20.52 0.89
CA ASN A 114 -0.41 -21.16 0.91
C ASN A 114 -1.41 -20.41 0.04
N ILE A 115 -1.22 -19.11 -0.17
CA ILE A 115 -2.16 -18.25 -0.89
C ILE A 115 -1.69 -17.86 -2.29
N GLN A 116 -0.48 -18.24 -2.70
CA GLN A 116 0.10 -17.83 -3.98
C GLN A 116 -0.80 -18.15 -5.19
N HIS A 117 -1.51 -19.27 -5.15
CA HIS A 117 -2.45 -19.68 -6.20
C HIS A 117 -3.64 -18.73 -6.39
N LYS A 118 -3.93 -17.87 -5.40
CA LYS A 118 -5.03 -16.89 -5.48
C LYS A 118 -4.63 -15.62 -6.23
N PHE A 119 -3.34 -15.30 -6.27
CA PHE A 119 -2.88 -14.06 -6.87
C PHE A 119 -1.94 -14.24 -8.06
N LEU A 120 -1.19 -15.34 -8.16
CA LEU A 120 -0.33 -15.60 -9.31
C LEU A 120 -1.15 -16.02 -10.53
N ASN A 121 -0.75 -15.53 -11.70
CA ASN A 121 -1.23 -16.02 -13.00
C ASN A 121 -0.24 -17.02 -13.61
N LYS A 122 -0.65 -17.71 -14.69
CA LYS A 122 0.18 -18.73 -15.34
C LYS A 122 1.54 -18.20 -15.81
N SER A 123 1.61 -16.98 -16.35
CA SER A 123 2.87 -16.42 -16.83
C SER A 123 3.81 -16.04 -15.68
N GLU A 124 3.27 -15.56 -14.57
CA GLU A 124 4.05 -15.27 -13.37
C GLU A 124 4.63 -16.55 -12.75
N ILE A 125 3.85 -17.63 -12.70
CA ILE A 125 4.31 -18.95 -12.23
C ILE A 125 5.48 -19.45 -13.08
N LEU A 126 5.41 -19.30 -14.41
CA LEU A 126 6.48 -19.69 -15.32
C LEU A 126 7.75 -18.82 -15.18
N ASN A 127 7.57 -17.53 -14.88
CA ASN A 127 8.68 -16.59 -14.71
C ASN A 127 9.38 -16.75 -13.34
N ILE A 128 8.70 -17.36 -12.36
CA ILE A 128 9.29 -17.70 -11.06
C ILE A 128 9.92 -19.10 -11.23
N GLU A 129 11.15 -19.17 -11.72
CA GLU A 129 11.87 -20.41 -11.92
C GLU A 129 12.03 -21.18 -10.59
N GLY A 130 11.51 -22.39 -10.54
CA GLY A 130 11.65 -23.29 -9.39
C GLY A 130 10.79 -22.91 -8.17
N ASN A 131 11.38 -22.99 -6.97
CA ASN A 131 10.71 -22.61 -5.72
C ASN A 131 10.98 -21.12 -5.44
N PRO A 132 9.97 -20.25 -5.57
CA PRO A 132 10.13 -18.82 -5.29
C PRO A 132 10.51 -18.59 -3.82
N SER A 133 11.37 -17.60 -3.59
CA SER A 133 11.65 -17.14 -2.23
C SER A 133 10.42 -16.45 -1.62
N ILE A 134 10.37 -16.39 -0.30
CA ILE A 134 9.34 -15.62 0.41
C ILE A 134 9.37 -14.15 -0.01
N ASP A 135 10.57 -13.62 -0.30
CA ASP A 135 10.77 -12.24 -0.73
C ASP A 135 10.12 -11.98 -2.09
N VAL A 136 10.39 -12.83 -3.08
CA VAL A 136 9.78 -12.72 -4.42
C VAL A 136 8.26 -12.81 -4.37
N LEU A 137 7.70 -13.77 -3.62
CA LEU A 137 6.25 -13.89 -3.49
C LEU A 137 5.64 -12.68 -2.79
N THR A 138 6.29 -12.17 -1.74
CA THR A 138 5.84 -10.97 -1.03
C THR A 138 5.94 -9.73 -1.94
N MET A 139 7.00 -9.59 -2.74
CA MET A 139 7.11 -8.51 -3.73
C MET A 139 5.98 -8.55 -4.77
N ILE A 140 5.64 -9.72 -5.30
CA ILE A 140 4.54 -9.85 -6.27
C ILE A 140 3.20 -9.53 -5.61
N TRP A 141 2.97 -10.04 -4.40
CA TRP A 141 1.74 -9.76 -3.65
C TRP A 141 1.56 -8.27 -3.37
N THR A 142 2.57 -7.61 -2.76
CA THR A 142 2.54 -6.17 -2.49
C THR A 142 2.41 -5.33 -3.75
N SER A 143 3.00 -5.77 -4.87
CA SER A 143 2.84 -5.13 -6.17
C SER A 143 1.39 -5.13 -6.63
N LYS A 144 0.71 -6.28 -6.52
CA LYS A 144 -0.69 -6.41 -6.92
C LYS A 144 -1.63 -5.61 -6.03
N GLU A 145 -1.40 -5.63 -4.71
CA GLU A 145 -2.12 -4.78 -3.76
C GLU A 145 -1.92 -3.29 -4.04
N SER A 146 -0.68 -2.88 -4.34
CA SER A 146 -0.39 -1.48 -4.67
C SER A 146 -1.08 -1.04 -5.97
N ILE A 147 -1.03 -1.86 -7.02
CA ILE A 147 -1.72 -1.57 -8.28
C ILE A 147 -3.25 -1.53 -8.06
N TYR A 148 -3.80 -2.48 -7.30
CA TYR A 148 -5.22 -2.50 -6.94
C TYR A 148 -5.65 -1.21 -6.26
N LYS A 149 -4.88 -0.73 -5.27
CA LYS A 149 -5.14 0.54 -4.57
C LYS A 149 -5.03 1.75 -5.50
N ALA A 150 -4.08 1.76 -6.42
CA ALA A 150 -3.93 2.83 -7.41
C ALA A 150 -5.12 2.92 -8.36
N ILE A 151 -5.62 1.77 -8.84
CA ILE A 151 -6.81 1.68 -9.70
C ILE A 151 -8.06 2.09 -8.94
N GLY A 152 -8.26 1.59 -7.70
CA GLY A 152 -9.39 1.94 -6.85
C GLY A 152 -10.74 1.41 -7.30
N LEU A 153 -10.79 0.37 -8.13
CA LEU A 153 -12.01 -0.29 -8.57
C LEU A 153 -12.25 -1.58 -7.78
N LYS A 154 -13.51 -1.87 -7.44
CA LYS A 154 -13.89 -3.17 -6.84
C LYS A 154 -14.02 -4.28 -7.88
N GLY A 155 -13.98 -5.52 -7.42
CA GLY A 155 -14.18 -6.70 -8.27
C GLY A 155 -13.00 -7.08 -9.16
N ILE A 156 -11.83 -6.46 -8.96
CA ILE A 156 -10.60 -6.80 -9.68
C ILE A 156 -10.05 -8.13 -9.18
N SER A 157 -9.82 -9.06 -10.09
CA SER A 157 -9.12 -10.32 -9.82
C SER A 157 -7.62 -10.15 -9.94
N PHE A 158 -6.87 -10.45 -8.89
CA PHE A 158 -5.40 -10.31 -8.89
C PHE A 158 -4.73 -11.21 -9.92
N SER A 159 -5.22 -12.42 -10.11
CA SER A 159 -4.65 -13.36 -11.09
C SER A 159 -5.07 -13.07 -12.53
N LYS A 160 -6.22 -12.40 -12.76
CA LYS A 160 -6.73 -12.14 -14.11
C LYS A 160 -6.45 -10.72 -14.59
N ASN A 161 -6.65 -9.73 -13.71
CA ASN A 161 -6.62 -8.32 -14.10
C ASN A 161 -5.29 -7.62 -13.77
N ILE A 162 -4.47 -8.16 -12.85
CA ILE A 162 -3.20 -7.54 -12.49
C ILE A 162 -2.06 -8.50 -12.86
N LYS A 163 -1.22 -8.07 -13.78
CA LYS A 163 -0.04 -8.81 -14.22
C LYS A 163 1.23 -8.11 -13.75
N ILE A 164 2.10 -8.85 -13.08
CA ILE A 164 3.45 -8.40 -12.77
C ILE A 164 4.38 -8.97 -13.83
N ASP A 165 5.03 -8.09 -14.58
CA ASP A 165 5.90 -8.47 -15.67
C ASP A 165 7.30 -8.82 -15.15
N LYS A 166 7.81 -7.97 -14.26
CA LYS A 166 9.13 -8.17 -13.66
C LYS A 166 9.20 -7.57 -12.27
N VAL A 167 9.81 -8.27 -11.33
CA VAL A 167 10.33 -7.74 -10.07
C VAL A 167 11.81 -8.04 -9.99
N THR A 168 12.60 -7.09 -9.54
CA THR A 168 14.05 -7.22 -9.42
C THR A 168 14.45 -6.88 -7.99
N GLU A 169 14.82 -7.89 -7.21
CA GLU A 169 15.24 -7.74 -5.81
C GLU A 169 16.49 -6.84 -5.72
N LYS A 170 17.45 -7.06 -6.60
CA LYS A 170 18.71 -6.29 -6.64
C LYS A 170 18.47 -4.80 -6.84
N ASP A 171 17.63 -4.43 -7.81
CA ASP A 171 17.37 -3.02 -8.15
C ASP A 171 16.20 -2.44 -7.36
N LYS A 172 15.49 -3.27 -6.60
CA LYS A 172 14.28 -2.89 -5.83
C LYS A 172 13.23 -2.19 -6.68
N THR A 173 13.05 -2.68 -7.90
CA THR A 173 12.10 -2.14 -8.88
C THR A 173 11.28 -3.25 -9.52
N GLY A 174 10.22 -2.85 -10.19
CA GLY A 174 9.37 -3.76 -10.94
C GLY A 174 8.47 -3.04 -11.94
N LYS A 175 7.77 -3.83 -12.73
CA LYS A 175 6.75 -3.35 -13.67
C LYS A 175 5.52 -4.25 -13.57
N GLY A 176 4.35 -3.61 -13.64
CA GLY A 176 3.08 -4.32 -13.64
C GLY A 176 2.04 -3.62 -14.48
N TYR A 177 0.95 -4.31 -14.72
CA TYR A 177 -0.15 -3.82 -15.55
C TYR A 177 -1.49 -4.16 -14.91
N TYR A 178 -2.43 -3.23 -15.01
CA TYR A 178 -3.84 -3.52 -14.91
C TYR A 178 -4.40 -3.77 -16.31
N ILE A 179 -5.19 -4.83 -16.47
CA ILE A 179 -5.76 -5.25 -17.75
C ILE A 179 -7.25 -5.52 -17.56
N ASN A 180 -8.08 -4.85 -18.36
CA ASN A 180 -9.53 -5.07 -18.39
C ASN A 180 -10.03 -4.98 -19.84
N GLY A 181 -10.26 -6.13 -20.47
CA GLY A 181 -10.54 -6.19 -21.89
C GLY A 181 -9.39 -5.62 -22.73
N MET A 182 -9.65 -4.57 -23.48
CA MET A 182 -8.65 -3.87 -24.30
C MET A 182 -7.90 -2.78 -23.53
N GLU A 183 -8.37 -2.40 -22.34
CA GLU A 183 -7.69 -1.43 -21.49
C GLU A 183 -6.45 -2.05 -20.86
N LYS A 184 -5.31 -1.38 -21.01
CA LYS A 184 -4.05 -1.76 -20.35
C LYS A 184 -3.38 -0.54 -19.78
N VAL A 185 -3.29 -0.50 -18.44
CA VAL A 185 -2.64 0.57 -17.70
C VAL A 185 -1.33 0.05 -17.12
N LYS A 186 -0.24 0.76 -17.37
CA LYS A 186 1.10 0.40 -16.91
C LYS A 186 1.44 1.08 -15.60
N PHE A 187 2.12 0.35 -14.74
CA PHE A 187 2.65 0.82 -13.45
C PHE A 187 4.13 0.52 -13.34
N ASP A 188 4.89 1.51 -12.91
CA ASP A 188 6.24 1.30 -12.41
C ASP A 188 6.19 1.10 -10.89
N LEU A 189 7.00 0.17 -10.40
CA LEU A 189 7.03 -0.29 -9.02
C LEU A 189 8.38 0.03 -8.39
N LYS A 190 8.36 0.53 -7.15
CA LYS A 190 9.55 0.70 -6.31
C LYS A 190 9.36 -0.04 -5.00
N PHE A 191 10.41 -0.72 -4.54
CA PHE A 191 10.37 -1.48 -3.31
C PHE A 191 11.32 -0.88 -2.28
N PHE A 192 10.89 -0.94 -1.03
CA PHE A 192 11.68 -0.54 0.14
C PHE A 192 11.60 -1.68 1.15
N TYR A 193 12.71 -1.96 1.78
CA TYR A 193 12.82 -2.98 2.80
C TYR A 193 12.96 -2.32 4.17
N LEU A 194 12.21 -2.81 5.12
CA LEU A 194 12.24 -2.38 6.50
C LEU A 194 12.18 -3.64 7.38
N ASP A 195 13.35 -4.09 7.84
CA ASP A 195 13.51 -5.37 8.54
C ASP A 195 12.82 -6.50 7.75
N GLU A 196 11.82 -7.16 8.35
CA GLU A 196 11.05 -8.22 7.72
C GLU A 196 9.86 -7.73 6.86
N TYR A 197 9.74 -6.41 6.64
CA TYR A 197 8.66 -5.85 5.81
C TYR A 197 9.16 -5.48 4.42
N ILE A 198 8.29 -5.71 3.45
CA ILE A 198 8.42 -5.18 2.09
C ILE A 198 7.35 -4.11 1.88
N VAL A 199 7.77 -2.95 1.46
CA VAL A 199 6.91 -1.83 1.07
C VAL A 199 6.97 -1.69 -0.44
N CYS A 200 5.84 -1.73 -1.12
CA CYS A 200 5.74 -1.48 -2.56
C CYS A 200 4.98 -0.20 -2.82
N TYR A 201 5.58 0.66 -3.62
CA TYR A 201 4.96 1.86 -4.18
C TYR A 201 4.74 1.64 -5.67
N ALA A 202 3.50 1.75 -6.11
CA ALA A 202 3.11 1.71 -7.52
C ALA A 202 2.67 3.10 -7.98
N HIS A 203 3.13 3.54 -9.14
CA HIS A 203 2.63 4.74 -9.79
C HIS A 203 2.32 4.47 -11.26
N GLN A 204 1.21 5.06 -11.72
CA GLN A 204 0.81 4.97 -13.12
C GLN A 204 1.84 5.70 -13.98
N ASN A 205 2.31 5.03 -15.02
CA ASN A 205 3.14 5.64 -16.05
C ASN A 205 2.22 6.34 -17.06
N LEU A 206 2.38 7.66 -17.18
CA LEU A 206 1.64 8.51 -18.13
C LEU A 206 2.24 8.42 -19.53
#